data_25bc5f5bc10a3682cee89f1593b959ae
#
_entry.id   25bc5f5bc10a3682cee89f1593b959ae
#
_cell.length_a   1.000
_cell.length_b   1.000
_cell.length_c   1.000
_cell.angle_alpha   90.00
_cell.angle_beta   90.00
_cell.angle_gamma   90.00
#
_symmetry.space_group_name_H-M   'P 1'
#
loop_
_entity.id
_entity.type
_entity.pdbx_description
1 polymer ?
#
loop_
_entity_poly.entity_id
_entity_poly.type
_entity_poly.pdbx_seq_one_letter_code
_entity_poly.pdbx_strand_id
1 'polypeptide(L)'
;SLFVFFSVMLFKGIDFLDYHYSTVGYLALASFLCPILAFGLVPLFESFFGITTDLSLIELLDYDQPLLKKLMEDAPGTHTHSVKVGTLAESCANAIGARALLCRVGSYYHDIGKIKKPEYYAENQIGENKHDLITPHMSAKILKQHVTDGLSLADEYGLPNIVKDFIETHHAKNKMEFFFNKALEADKNVDENEFRYPGPKPRSKETGIVMLAEAIEAQANSLNNPTLEKFESMIDKAIR
;
A
#
# COMPACT_ATOMS: atom_id res chain seq x y z
N SER A 1 -35.49 4.50 -3.52
CA SER A 1 -36.75 4.63 -2.80
C SER A 1 -37.83 5.34 -3.61
N LEU A 2 -37.58 6.53 -4.17
CA LEU A 2 -38.51 7.23 -5.09
C LEU A 2 -38.81 6.39 -6.34
N PHE A 3 -37.77 5.76 -6.93
CA PHE A 3 -37.94 4.89 -8.08
C PHE A 3 -38.82 3.66 -7.74
N VAL A 4 -38.59 3.01 -6.60
CA VAL A 4 -39.40 1.88 -6.13
C VAL A 4 -40.86 2.34 -5.87
N PHE A 5 -41.04 3.51 -5.29
CA PHE A 5 -42.36 4.11 -5.06
C PHE A 5 -43.14 4.37 -6.37
N PHE A 6 -42.48 5.01 -7.36
CA PHE A 6 -43.08 5.24 -8.68
C PHE A 6 -43.37 3.93 -9.42
N SER A 7 -42.47 2.94 -9.33
CA SER A 7 -42.68 1.63 -9.94
C SER A 7 -43.89 0.91 -9.33
N VAL A 8 -44.05 0.91 -8.00
CA VAL A 8 -45.19 0.30 -7.32
C VAL A 8 -46.52 1.03 -7.68
N MET A 9 -46.49 2.34 -7.81
CA MET A 9 -47.68 3.12 -8.24
C MET A 9 -48.07 2.79 -9.68
N LEU A 10 -47.11 2.74 -10.59
CA LEU A 10 -47.34 2.36 -12.00
C LEU A 10 -47.94 0.95 -12.12
N PHE A 11 -47.43 -0.01 -11.35
CA PHE A 11 -47.90 -1.40 -11.38
C PHE A 11 -49.28 -1.59 -10.73
N LYS A 12 -49.63 -0.81 -9.71
CA LYS A 12 -50.90 -0.94 -8.99
C LYS A 12 -52.02 -0.06 -9.51
N GLY A 13 -51.76 0.80 -10.52
CA GLY A 13 -52.77 1.69 -11.07
C GLY A 13 -53.39 2.65 -10.03
N ILE A 14 -52.64 3.02 -8.99
CA ILE A 14 -53.09 3.94 -7.94
C ILE A 14 -52.88 5.36 -8.44
N ASP A 15 -53.95 6.16 -8.46
CA ASP A 15 -53.86 7.56 -8.85
C ASP A 15 -53.01 8.35 -7.84
N PHE A 16 -52.07 9.14 -8.37
CA PHE A 16 -51.12 9.93 -7.60
C PHE A 16 -51.80 10.90 -6.61
N LEU A 17 -53.02 11.32 -6.95
CA LEU A 17 -53.83 12.26 -6.17
C LEU A 17 -54.45 11.66 -4.91
N ASP A 18 -54.59 10.34 -4.83
CA ASP A 18 -55.14 9.64 -3.66
C ASP A 18 -54.12 9.39 -2.52
N TYR A 19 -52.83 9.67 -2.77
CA TYR A 19 -51.79 9.53 -1.77
C TYR A 19 -51.72 10.80 -0.89
N HIS A 20 -51.85 10.60 0.44
CA HIS A 20 -51.69 11.70 1.39
C HIS A 20 -50.30 12.36 1.22
N TYR A 21 -50.27 13.69 1.13
CA TYR A 21 -49.03 14.49 1.04
C TYR A 21 -48.01 14.13 2.11
N SER A 22 -48.44 13.68 3.30
CA SER A 22 -47.59 13.16 4.36
C SER A 22 -46.77 11.96 3.94
N THR A 23 -47.34 11.00 3.18
CA THR A 23 -46.59 9.80 2.73
C THR A 23 -45.50 10.17 1.73
N VAL A 24 -45.78 11.09 0.82
CA VAL A 24 -44.76 11.61 -0.11
C VAL A 24 -43.63 12.32 0.64
N GLY A 25 -44.00 13.13 1.64
CA GLY A 25 -43.05 13.81 2.52
C GLY A 25 -42.13 12.83 3.29
N TYR A 26 -42.72 11.78 3.89
CA TYR A 26 -41.91 10.74 4.58
C TYR A 26 -40.99 9.98 3.64
N LEU A 27 -41.44 9.65 2.43
CA LEU A 27 -40.60 8.97 1.44
C LEU A 27 -39.43 9.86 0.95
N ALA A 28 -39.71 11.14 0.73
CA ALA A 28 -38.70 12.13 0.37
C ALA A 28 -37.65 12.28 1.48
N LEU A 29 -38.13 12.43 2.73
CA LEU A 29 -37.26 12.52 3.91
C LEU A 29 -36.44 11.26 4.09
N ALA A 30 -37.03 10.07 4.01
CA ALA A 30 -36.31 8.80 4.10
C ALA A 30 -35.27 8.65 2.96
N SER A 31 -35.62 9.06 1.74
CA SER A 31 -34.69 9.04 0.61
C SER A 31 -33.47 9.93 0.82
N PHE A 32 -33.60 10.99 1.56
CA PHE A 32 -32.53 11.91 1.93
C PHE A 32 -31.71 11.40 3.13
N LEU A 33 -32.42 10.95 4.19
CA LEU A 33 -31.75 10.55 5.43
C LEU A 33 -31.05 9.18 5.35
N CYS A 34 -31.63 8.19 4.64
CA CYS A 34 -31.05 6.85 4.57
C CYS A 34 -29.62 6.83 4.01
N PRO A 35 -29.28 7.52 2.90
CA PRO A 35 -27.89 7.60 2.43
C PRO A 35 -26.96 8.24 3.45
N ILE A 36 -27.38 9.34 4.10
CA ILE A 36 -26.57 10.03 5.11
C ILE A 36 -26.25 9.09 6.28
N LEU A 37 -27.29 8.39 6.78
CA LEU A 37 -27.11 7.40 7.85
C LEU A 37 -26.25 6.22 7.41
N ALA A 38 -26.46 5.70 6.19
CA ALA A 38 -25.68 4.61 5.66
C ALA A 38 -24.19 4.98 5.58
N PHE A 39 -23.84 6.11 4.98
CA PHE A 39 -22.45 6.59 4.90
C PHE A 39 -21.86 6.93 6.27
N GLY A 40 -22.63 7.55 7.16
CA GLY A 40 -22.21 7.89 8.52
C GLY A 40 -21.95 6.65 9.40
N LEU A 41 -22.59 5.51 9.11
CA LEU A 41 -22.39 4.26 9.85
C LEU A 41 -21.22 3.41 9.34
N VAL A 42 -20.72 3.65 8.11
CA VAL A 42 -19.60 2.89 7.54
C VAL A 42 -18.40 2.83 8.48
N PRO A 43 -17.86 3.94 9.03
CA PRO A 43 -16.68 3.88 9.91
C PRO A 43 -16.91 3.06 11.18
N LEU A 44 -18.13 3.09 11.71
CA LEU A 44 -18.51 2.29 12.89
C LEU A 44 -18.51 0.79 12.57
N PHE A 45 -19.06 0.40 11.43
CA PHE A 45 -19.04 -0.99 10.98
C PHE A 45 -17.63 -1.45 10.65
N GLU A 46 -16.80 -0.64 9.99
CA GLU A 46 -15.40 -0.93 9.74
C GLU A 46 -14.63 -1.20 11.04
N SER A 47 -14.80 -0.32 12.02
CA SER A 47 -14.15 -0.48 13.33
C SER A 47 -14.66 -1.72 14.08
N PHE A 48 -15.96 -1.98 14.06
CA PHE A 48 -16.58 -3.09 14.81
C PHE A 48 -16.22 -4.46 14.21
N PHE A 49 -16.21 -4.57 12.87
CA PHE A 49 -15.94 -5.82 12.16
C PHE A 49 -14.47 -5.98 11.74
N GLY A 50 -13.64 -4.97 11.93
CA GLY A 50 -12.23 -4.99 11.52
C GLY A 50 -12.05 -5.10 9.99
N ILE A 51 -13.00 -4.57 9.22
CA ILE A 51 -12.98 -4.57 7.75
C ILE A 51 -12.55 -3.20 7.23
N THR A 52 -12.06 -3.14 6.00
CA THR A 52 -11.72 -1.89 5.31
C THR A 52 -12.45 -1.85 3.98
N THR A 53 -13.29 -0.85 3.78
CA THR A 53 -14.05 -0.66 2.53
C THR A 53 -13.18 -0.03 1.46
N ASP A 54 -13.64 -0.10 0.20
CA ASP A 54 -12.94 0.59 -0.89
C ASP A 54 -13.06 2.11 -0.78
N LEU A 55 -14.09 2.62 -0.08
CA LEU A 55 -14.19 4.05 0.22
C LEU A 55 -13.04 4.52 1.10
N SER A 56 -12.77 3.82 2.21
CA SER A 56 -11.65 4.12 3.10
C SER A 56 -10.29 3.92 2.40
N LEU A 57 -10.18 2.95 1.49
CA LEU A 57 -8.98 2.79 0.67
C LEU A 57 -8.76 3.97 -0.28
N ILE A 58 -9.81 4.51 -0.90
CA ILE A 58 -9.72 5.69 -1.76
C ILE A 58 -9.29 6.92 -0.96
N GLU A 59 -9.83 7.11 0.25
CA GLU A 59 -9.42 8.19 1.14
C GLU A 59 -7.93 8.13 1.50
N LEU A 60 -7.36 6.93 1.65
CA LEU A 60 -5.93 6.74 1.90
C LEU A 60 -5.03 7.11 0.70
N LEU A 61 -5.57 7.22 -0.52
CA LEU A 61 -4.82 7.69 -1.69
C LEU A 61 -4.83 9.21 -1.84
N ASP A 62 -5.58 9.92 -1.01
CA ASP A 62 -5.58 11.38 -1.03
C ASP A 62 -4.23 11.92 -0.55
N TYR A 63 -3.61 12.79 -1.34
CA TYR A 63 -2.32 13.41 -1.00
C TYR A 63 -2.40 14.40 0.18
N ASP A 64 -3.61 14.77 0.61
CA ASP A 64 -3.82 15.53 1.84
C ASP A 64 -3.78 14.65 3.10
N GLN A 65 -3.72 13.32 2.95
CA GLN A 65 -3.49 12.42 4.08
C GLN A 65 -2.16 12.76 4.78
N PRO A 66 -2.17 13.00 6.10
CA PRO A 66 -1.01 13.54 6.82
C PRO A 66 0.26 12.74 6.63
N LEU A 67 0.15 11.39 6.60
CA LEU A 67 1.31 10.51 6.47
C LEU A 67 1.86 10.47 5.05
N LEU A 68 1.00 10.52 4.01
CA LEU A 68 1.45 10.64 2.62
C LEU A 68 2.09 11.99 2.36
N LYS A 69 1.51 13.07 2.90
CA LYS A 69 2.11 14.40 2.81
C LYS A 69 3.49 14.42 3.45
N LYS A 70 3.63 13.83 4.62
CA LYS A 70 4.93 13.70 5.30
C LYS A 70 5.92 12.89 4.46
N LEU A 71 5.48 11.80 3.82
CA LEU A 71 6.33 11.01 2.92
C LEU A 71 6.82 11.85 1.72
N MET A 72 5.94 12.65 1.13
CA MET A 72 6.30 13.55 0.01
C MET A 72 7.31 14.63 0.41
N GLU A 73 7.17 15.17 1.62
CA GLU A 73 8.03 16.25 2.13
C GLU A 73 9.40 15.73 2.59
N ASP A 74 9.43 14.66 3.38
CA ASP A 74 10.63 14.16 4.05
C ASP A 74 11.41 13.14 3.20
N ALA A 75 10.72 12.36 2.35
CA ALA A 75 11.30 11.29 1.52
C ALA A 75 10.70 11.26 0.10
N PRO A 76 10.89 12.32 -0.71
CA PRO A 76 10.25 12.45 -2.03
C PRO A 76 10.65 11.36 -3.02
N GLY A 77 11.87 10.84 -2.94
CA GLY A 77 12.32 9.70 -3.75
C GLY A 77 11.55 8.44 -3.42
N THR A 78 11.37 8.14 -2.13
CA THR A 78 10.55 7.00 -1.67
C THR A 78 9.09 7.16 -2.10
N HIS A 79 8.50 8.35 -2.02
CA HIS A 79 7.16 8.60 -2.53
C HIS A 79 7.06 8.28 -4.03
N THR A 80 8.01 8.78 -4.84
CA THR A 80 8.04 8.52 -6.29
C THR A 80 8.18 7.03 -6.60
N HIS A 81 9.03 6.32 -5.88
CA HIS A 81 9.19 4.88 -5.94
C HIS A 81 7.86 4.16 -5.61
N SER A 82 7.22 4.51 -4.50
CA SER A 82 5.95 3.93 -4.07
C SER A 82 4.83 4.08 -5.10
N VAL A 83 4.77 5.22 -5.80
CA VAL A 83 3.82 5.46 -6.89
C VAL A 83 4.08 4.54 -8.09
N LYS A 84 5.36 4.35 -8.48
CA LYS A 84 5.73 3.43 -9.58
C LYS A 84 5.38 1.99 -9.23
N VAL A 85 5.76 1.53 -8.03
CA VAL A 85 5.40 0.19 -7.53
C VAL A 85 3.89 0.02 -7.52
N GLY A 86 3.14 1.03 -7.04
CA GLY A 86 1.69 1.02 -7.00
C GLY A 86 1.05 0.88 -8.39
N THR A 87 1.57 1.58 -9.38
CA THR A 87 1.07 1.49 -10.76
C THR A 87 1.32 0.10 -11.37
N LEU A 88 2.49 -0.47 -11.12
CA LEU A 88 2.83 -1.82 -11.57
C LEU A 88 1.98 -2.88 -10.86
N ALA A 89 1.88 -2.79 -9.52
CA ALA A 89 1.11 -3.72 -8.71
C ALA A 89 -0.39 -3.70 -9.04
N GLU A 90 -0.97 -2.52 -9.26
CA GLU A 90 -2.36 -2.35 -9.68
C GLU A 90 -2.62 -3.04 -11.04
N SER A 91 -1.71 -2.86 -12.01
CA SER A 91 -1.81 -3.50 -13.32
C SER A 91 -1.74 -5.03 -13.21
N CYS A 92 -0.80 -5.56 -12.42
CA CYS A 92 -0.67 -7.00 -12.16
C CYS A 92 -1.92 -7.56 -11.45
N ALA A 93 -2.44 -6.85 -10.45
CA ALA A 93 -3.63 -7.25 -9.71
C ALA A 93 -4.86 -7.34 -10.62
N ASN A 94 -5.06 -6.34 -11.50
CA ASN A 94 -6.14 -6.36 -12.49
C ASN A 94 -6.05 -7.58 -13.42
N ALA A 95 -4.84 -7.93 -13.86
CA ALA A 95 -4.62 -9.06 -14.76
C ALA A 95 -5.02 -10.42 -14.18
N ILE A 96 -4.95 -10.58 -12.85
CA ILE A 96 -5.26 -11.85 -12.15
C ILE A 96 -6.54 -11.79 -11.30
N GLY A 97 -7.31 -10.71 -11.38
CA GLY A 97 -8.54 -10.53 -10.61
C GLY A 97 -8.32 -10.40 -9.10
N ALA A 98 -7.19 -9.81 -8.68
CA ALA A 98 -6.94 -9.42 -7.29
C ALA A 98 -7.47 -8.00 -7.01
N ARG A 99 -7.46 -7.57 -5.74
CA ARG A 99 -7.92 -6.22 -5.34
C ARG A 99 -6.89 -5.16 -5.74
N ALA A 100 -7.03 -4.63 -6.97
CA ALA A 100 -6.09 -3.68 -7.56
C ALA A 100 -5.95 -2.38 -6.74
N LEU A 101 -7.07 -1.82 -6.26
CA LEU A 101 -7.07 -0.66 -5.39
C LEU A 101 -6.27 -0.90 -4.10
N LEU A 102 -6.42 -2.07 -3.48
CA LEU A 102 -5.68 -2.44 -2.28
C LEU A 102 -4.17 -2.57 -2.55
N CYS A 103 -3.78 -3.14 -3.71
CA CYS A 103 -2.37 -3.19 -4.12
C CYS A 103 -1.78 -1.78 -4.26
N ARG A 104 -2.52 -0.86 -4.88
CA ARG A 104 -2.09 0.53 -5.05
C ARG A 104 -1.92 1.24 -3.71
N VAL A 105 -2.92 1.15 -2.83
CA VAL A 105 -2.84 1.73 -1.48
C VAL A 105 -1.68 1.12 -0.69
N GLY A 106 -1.59 -0.23 -0.65
CA GLY A 106 -0.51 -0.92 0.05
C GLY A 106 0.87 -0.47 -0.42
N SER A 107 1.05 -0.27 -1.74
CA SER A 107 2.29 0.23 -2.31
C SER A 107 2.61 1.67 -1.90
N TYR A 108 1.61 2.55 -1.71
CA TYR A 108 1.87 3.92 -1.29
C TYR A 108 2.40 4.01 0.15
N TYR A 109 2.07 3.02 0.98
CA TYR A 109 2.42 3.00 2.40
C TYR A 109 3.51 1.99 2.78
N HIS A 110 3.91 1.05 1.89
CA HIS A 110 4.81 -0.04 2.26
C HIS A 110 6.15 0.44 2.86
N ASP A 111 6.62 1.57 2.39
CA ASP A 111 7.94 2.14 2.68
C ASP A 111 7.92 3.42 3.55
N ILE A 112 6.81 3.74 4.20
CA ILE A 112 6.67 4.96 5.02
C ILE A 112 7.71 5.08 6.13
N GLY A 113 8.25 3.97 6.60
CA GLY A 113 9.28 3.99 7.64
C GLY A 113 10.59 4.62 7.20
N LYS A 114 10.85 4.74 5.90
CA LYS A 114 12.01 5.43 5.34
C LYS A 114 12.03 6.93 5.66
N ILE A 115 10.88 7.52 6.03
CA ILE A 115 10.76 8.90 6.52
C ILE A 115 11.72 9.20 7.69
N LYS A 116 11.99 8.21 8.54
CA LYS A 116 12.84 8.41 9.74
C LYS A 116 14.31 8.65 9.40
N LYS A 117 14.81 8.10 8.29
CA LYS A 117 16.21 8.21 7.86
C LYS A 117 16.32 8.20 6.33
N PRO A 118 15.70 9.15 5.62
CA PRO A 118 15.58 9.10 4.15
C PRO A 118 16.93 9.08 3.44
N GLU A 119 17.95 9.71 4.02
CA GLU A 119 19.30 9.82 3.47
C GLU A 119 20.06 8.49 3.36
N TYR A 120 19.56 7.43 3.95
CA TYR A 120 20.14 6.08 3.82
C TYR A 120 19.54 5.27 2.65
N TYR A 121 18.51 5.78 1.98
CA TYR A 121 17.87 5.09 0.86
C TYR A 121 18.23 5.75 -0.45
N ALA A 122 18.73 4.91 -1.40
CA ALA A 122 19.34 5.38 -2.64
C ALA A 122 18.45 6.35 -3.44
N GLU A 123 17.15 6.14 -3.43
CA GLU A 123 16.16 6.97 -4.11
C GLU A 123 16.04 8.39 -3.54
N ASN A 124 16.48 8.61 -2.28
CA ASN A 124 16.49 9.94 -1.64
C ASN A 124 17.90 10.54 -1.50
N GLN A 125 18.95 9.81 -1.90
CA GLN A 125 20.32 10.28 -1.71
C GLN A 125 20.69 11.39 -2.72
N ILE A 126 21.37 12.40 -2.21
CA ILE A 126 22.00 13.45 -3.00
C ILE A 126 23.49 13.47 -2.60
N GLY A 127 24.37 13.03 -3.51
CA GLY A 127 25.81 13.01 -3.28
C GLY A 127 26.33 11.66 -2.79
N GLU A 128 27.16 11.68 -1.73
CA GLU A 128 27.83 10.47 -1.22
C GLU A 128 26.86 9.48 -0.58
N ASN A 129 27.09 8.19 -0.82
CA ASN A 129 26.29 7.13 -0.21
C ASN A 129 26.63 6.99 1.28
N LYS A 130 25.64 7.27 2.14
CA LYS A 130 25.79 7.16 3.60
C LYS A 130 26.22 5.77 4.08
N HIS A 131 25.90 4.73 3.32
CA HIS A 131 26.30 3.35 3.64
C HIS A 131 27.81 3.08 3.47
N ASP A 132 28.52 3.93 2.75
CA ASP A 132 29.97 3.80 2.62
C ASP A 132 30.74 4.31 3.86
N LEU A 133 30.06 5.10 4.70
CA LEU A 133 30.61 5.66 5.94
C LEU A 133 30.41 4.77 7.17
N ILE A 134 29.69 3.65 7.04
CA ILE A 134 29.31 2.77 8.15
C ILE A 134 29.60 1.30 7.81
N THR A 135 29.59 0.44 8.83
CA THR A 135 29.80 -0.99 8.64
C THR A 135 28.63 -1.66 7.92
N PRO A 136 28.85 -2.78 7.19
CA PRO A 136 27.76 -3.54 6.56
C PRO A 136 26.65 -3.97 7.54
N HIS A 137 27.02 -4.35 8.77
CA HIS A 137 26.08 -4.72 9.83
C HIS A 137 25.19 -3.54 10.24
N MET A 138 25.76 -2.33 10.37
CA MET A 138 24.99 -1.13 10.67
C MET A 138 24.07 -0.77 9.51
N SER A 139 24.53 -0.92 8.26
CA SER A 139 23.71 -0.76 7.05
C SER A 139 22.49 -1.70 7.07
N ALA A 140 22.72 -2.98 7.31
CA ALA A 140 21.65 -3.98 7.41
C ALA A 140 20.66 -3.66 8.54
N LYS A 141 21.15 -3.18 9.70
CA LYS A 141 20.30 -2.76 10.81
C LYS A 141 19.40 -1.59 10.42
N ILE A 142 19.94 -0.55 9.78
CA ILE A 142 19.18 0.62 9.32
C ILE A 142 18.13 0.20 8.29
N LEU A 143 18.51 -0.64 7.31
CA LEU A 143 17.57 -1.11 6.30
C LEU A 143 16.44 -1.93 6.90
N LYS A 144 16.70 -2.82 7.88
CA LYS A 144 15.64 -3.56 8.58
C LYS A 144 14.71 -2.65 9.38
N GLN A 145 15.26 -1.58 9.91
CA GLN A 145 14.54 -0.70 10.82
C GLN A 145 13.36 0.02 10.15
N HIS A 146 13.40 0.29 8.81
CA HIS A 146 12.27 0.97 8.16
C HIS A 146 10.95 0.18 8.27
N VAL A 147 11.01 -1.15 8.33
CA VAL A 147 9.79 -1.97 8.49
C VAL A 147 9.16 -1.71 9.87
N THR A 148 9.96 -1.73 10.93
CA THR A 148 9.46 -1.46 12.29
C THR A 148 9.07 0.00 12.50
N ASP A 149 9.82 0.93 11.94
CA ASP A 149 9.49 2.36 11.95
C ASP A 149 8.20 2.63 11.15
N GLY A 150 8.01 1.92 10.02
CA GLY A 150 6.80 2.00 9.21
C GLY A 150 5.57 1.50 9.95
N LEU A 151 5.66 0.37 10.63
CA LEU A 151 4.57 -0.15 11.46
C LEU A 151 4.24 0.81 12.62
N SER A 152 5.25 1.40 13.26
CA SER A 152 5.05 2.39 14.32
C SER A 152 4.33 3.64 13.80
N LEU A 153 4.71 4.15 12.62
CA LEU A 153 4.02 5.26 11.97
C LEU A 153 2.59 4.87 11.57
N ALA A 154 2.40 3.66 11.05
CA ALA A 154 1.08 3.16 10.68
C ALA A 154 0.13 3.07 11.90
N ASP A 155 0.65 2.70 13.08
CA ASP A 155 -0.11 2.71 14.33
C ASP A 155 -0.42 4.13 14.80
N GLU A 156 0.57 5.03 14.75
CA GLU A 156 0.43 6.44 15.15
C GLU A 156 -0.65 7.17 14.31
N TYR A 157 -0.69 6.89 13.01
CA TYR A 157 -1.63 7.52 12.08
C TYR A 157 -2.91 6.70 11.85
N GLY A 158 -3.11 5.60 12.56
CA GLY A 158 -4.33 4.80 12.54
C GLY A 158 -4.58 4.07 11.23
N LEU A 159 -3.53 3.65 10.49
CA LEU A 159 -3.70 2.90 9.26
C LEU A 159 -4.39 1.53 9.50
N PRO A 160 -5.29 1.09 8.62
CA PRO A 160 -5.94 -0.21 8.73
C PRO A 160 -4.93 -1.37 8.72
N ASN A 161 -5.23 -2.45 9.45
CA ASN A 161 -4.36 -3.62 9.52
C ASN A 161 -4.04 -4.23 8.15
N ILE A 162 -5.01 -4.19 7.22
CA ILE A 162 -4.80 -4.69 5.87
C ILE A 162 -3.73 -3.92 5.10
N VAL A 163 -3.50 -2.64 5.42
CA VAL A 163 -2.42 -1.80 4.86
C VAL A 163 -1.10 -2.07 5.57
N LYS A 164 -1.13 -2.28 6.90
CA LYS A 164 0.07 -2.65 7.69
C LYS A 164 0.70 -3.97 7.22
N ASP A 165 -0.12 -4.90 6.71
CA ASP A 165 0.38 -6.15 6.13
C ASP A 165 1.37 -5.93 4.98
N PHE A 166 1.20 -4.89 4.17
CA PHE A 166 2.16 -4.55 3.11
C PHE A 166 3.48 -4.05 3.69
N ILE A 167 3.44 -3.20 4.72
CA ILE A 167 4.64 -2.70 5.40
C ILE A 167 5.44 -3.86 5.99
N GLU A 168 4.75 -4.82 6.62
CA GLU A 168 5.41 -5.94 7.30
C GLU A 168 5.98 -6.98 6.34
N THR A 169 5.33 -7.20 5.17
CA THR A 169 5.60 -8.37 4.32
C THR A 169 6.36 -8.09 3.04
N HIS A 170 6.50 -6.83 2.60
CA HIS A 170 7.04 -6.50 1.27
C HIS A 170 8.49 -6.99 1.02
N HIS A 171 9.27 -7.14 2.06
CA HIS A 171 10.61 -7.74 1.97
C HIS A 171 10.68 -9.21 2.38
N ALA A 172 9.61 -9.74 3.00
CA ALA A 172 9.60 -11.08 3.55
C ALA A 172 10.86 -11.39 4.41
N LYS A 173 11.60 -12.46 4.05
CA LYS A 173 12.90 -12.82 4.65
C LYS A 173 14.05 -12.66 3.65
N ASN A 174 13.90 -11.78 2.69
CA ASN A 174 14.92 -11.57 1.67
C ASN A 174 16.25 -11.15 2.29
N LYS A 175 17.32 -11.62 1.69
CA LYS A 175 18.69 -11.33 2.11
C LYS A 175 19.17 -10.04 1.43
N MET A 176 19.85 -9.21 2.18
CA MET A 176 20.55 -8.02 1.69
C MET A 176 21.91 -8.42 1.13
N GLU A 177 21.90 -9.05 -0.05
CA GLU A 177 23.07 -9.69 -0.68
C GLU A 177 24.30 -8.78 -0.73
N PHE A 178 24.11 -7.52 -1.13
CA PHE A 178 25.21 -6.56 -1.24
C PHE A 178 25.95 -6.37 0.09
N PHE A 179 25.23 -6.12 1.17
CA PHE A 179 25.85 -5.91 2.48
C PHE A 179 26.37 -7.19 3.11
N PHE A 180 25.72 -8.31 2.86
CA PHE A 180 26.23 -9.62 3.29
C PHE A 180 27.57 -9.95 2.63
N ASN A 181 27.68 -9.79 1.31
CA ASN A 181 28.93 -10.04 0.59
C ASN A 181 30.04 -9.07 1.03
N LYS A 182 29.71 -7.78 1.23
CA LYS A 182 30.67 -6.78 1.76
C LYS A 182 31.14 -7.13 3.19
N ALA A 183 30.28 -7.75 4.02
CA ALA A 183 30.65 -8.22 5.34
C ALA A 183 31.55 -9.45 5.28
N LEU A 184 31.29 -10.40 4.36
CA LEU A 184 32.14 -11.61 4.14
C LEU A 184 33.54 -11.28 3.67
N GLU A 185 33.76 -10.16 2.98
CA GLU A 185 35.12 -9.68 2.61
C GLU A 185 35.99 -9.35 3.83
N ALA A 186 35.32 -8.86 4.92
CA ALA A 186 36.00 -8.50 6.17
C ALA A 186 36.10 -9.68 7.16
N ASP A 187 35.08 -10.50 7.26
CA ASP A 187 35.00 -11.68 8.15
C ASP A 187 34.28 -12.83 7.44
N LYS A 188 34.91 -13.99 7.35
CA LYS A 188 34.32 -15.18 6.72
C LYS A 188 33.27 -15.89 7.59
N ASN A 189 33.16 -15.53 8.87
CA ASN A 189 32.23 -16.15 9.83
C ASN A 189 30.99 -15.30 10.10
N VAL A 190 30.50 -14.55 9.10
CA VAL A 190 29.31 -13.68 9.23
C VAL A 190 28.05 -14.52 9.29
N ASP A 191 27.16 -14.25 10.28
CA ASP A 191 25.84 -14.87 10.31
C ASP A 191 24.91 -14.23 9.25
N GLU A 192 24.50 -15.05 8.28
CA GLU A 192 23.59 -14.62 7.22
C GLU A 192 22.27 -14.06 7.76
N ASN A 193 21.79 -14.53 8.91
CA ASN A 193 20.53 -14.07 9.50
C ASN A 193 20.57 -12.58 9.90
N GLU A 194 21.76 -12.06 10.19
CA GLU A 194 21.92 -10.63 10.47
C GLU A 194 21.63 -9.75 9.25
N PHE A 195 21.70 -10.32 8.05
CA PHE A 195 21.48 -9.65 6.77
C PHE A 195 20.14 -10.05 6.10
N ARG A 196 19.23 -10.68 6.83
CA ARG A 196 17.88 -10.98 6.37
C ARG A 196 16.86 -10.05 7.01
N TYR A 197 15.87 -9.67 6.22
CA TYR A 197 14.69 -8.97 6.76
C TYR A 197 13.93 -9.88 7.74
N PRO A 198 13.34 -9.30 8.81
CA PRO A 198 12.65 -10.08 9.85
C PRO A 198 11.21 -10.42 9.52
N GLY A 199 10.67 -9.85 8.42
CA GLY A 199 9.25 -9.92 8.10
C GLY A 199 8.75 -11.32 7.77
N PRO A 200 7.45 -11.57 7.96
CA PRO A 200 6.80 -12.78 7.46
C PRO A 200 6.70 -12.75 5.93
N LYS A 201 6.43 -13.94 5.36
CA LYS A 201 6.07 -14.03 3.95
C LYS A 201 4.74 -13.34 3.69
N PRO A 202 4.48 -12.86 2.45
CA PRO A 202 3.17 -12.35 2.05
C PRO A 202 2.03 -13.29 2.43
N ARG A 203 0.95 -12.72 2.97
CA ARG A 203 -0.21 -13.48 3.47
C ARG A 203 -1.38 -13.52 2.49
N SER A 204 -1.36 -12.64 1.48
CA SER A 204 -2.41 -12.53 0.45
C SER A 204 -1.80 -12.42 -0.94
N LYS A 205 -2.65 -12.55 -1.97
CA LYS A 205 -2.22 -12.30 -3.37
C LYS A 205 -1.71 -10.87 -3.53
N GLU A 206 -2.40 -9.92 -2.92
CA GLU A 206 -2.10 -8.49 -3.00
C GLU A 206 -0.74 -8.17 -2.40
N THR A 207 -0.43 -8.67 -1.21
CA THR A 207 0.89 -8.47 -0.58
C THR A 207 2.00 -9.16 -1.38
N GLY A 208 1.73 -10.32 -2.00
CA GLY A 208 2.66 -10.99 -2.90
C GLY A 208 2.92 -10.22 -4.18
N ILE A 209 1.88 -9.63 -4.77
CA ILE A 209 1.99 -8.79 -5.98
C ILE A 209 2.88 -7.57 -5.68
N VAL A 210 2.65 -6.88 -4.56
CA VAL A 210 3.46 -5.70 -4.20
C VAL A 210 4.90 -6.07 -3.95
N MET A 211 5.18 -7.17 -3.23
CA MET A 211 6.54 -7.67 -3.03
C MET A 211 7.27 -7.95 -4.37
N LEU A 212 6.58 -8.55 -5.35
CA LEU A 212 7.16 -8.80 -6.68
C LEU A 212 7.35 -7.50 -7.48
N ALA A 213 6.37 -6.59 -7.43
CA ALA A 213 6.44 -5.31 -8.11
C ALA A 213 7.61 -4.46 -7.58
N GLU A 214 7.79 -4.43 -6.25
CA GLU A 214 8.94 -3.84 -5.56
C GLU A 214 10.27 -4.41 -6.09
N ALA A 215 10.41 -5.73 -6.09
CA ALA A 215 11.62 -6.39 -6.56
C ALA A 215 11.93 -6.09 -8.04
N ILE A 216 10.89 -6.03 -8.88
CA ILE A 216 11.03 -5.72 -10.31
C ILE A 216 11.41 -4.24 -10.50
N GLU A 217 10.77 -3.31 -9.80
CA GLU A 217 11.09 -1.87 -9.89
C GLU A 217 12.53 -1.58 -9.45
N ALA A 218 12.95 -2.14 -8.32
CA ALA A 218 14.31 -1.99 -7.81
C ALA A 218 15.37 -2.54 -8.76
N GLN A 219 15.13 -3.73 -9.34
CA GLN A 219 16.03 -4.31 -10.33
C GLN A 219 16.05 -3.52 -11.64
N ALA A 220 14.90 -3.04 -12.11
CA ALA A 220 14.79 -2.24 -13.32
C ALA A 220 15.60 -0.95 -13.23
N ASN A 221 15.57 -0.27 -12.07
CA ASN A 221 16.37 0.94 -11.82
C ASN A 221 17.88 0.66 -11.83
N SER A 222 18.31 -0.57 -11.56
CA SER A 222 19.73 -0.97 -11.57
C SER A 222 20.25 -1.38 -12.96
N LEU A 223 19.38 -1.53 -13.96
CA LEU A 223 19.77 -1.97 -15.31
C LEU A 223 20.50 -0.87 -16.07
N ASN A 224 21.76 -1.16 -16.40
CA ASN A 224 22.52 -0.37 -17.37
C ASN A 224 22.15 -0.75 -18.80
N ASN A 225 21.74 0.22 -19.62
CA ASN A 225 21.29 0.01 -21.00
C ASN A 225 20.19 -1.07 -21.09
N PRO A 226 18.96 -0.77 -20.64
CA PRO A 226 17.86 -1.70 -20.61
C PRO A 226 17.46 -2.11 -22.05
N THR A 227 17.40 -3.43 -22.30
CA THR A 227 16.82 -4.02 -23.51
C THR A 227 15.63 -4.89 -23.12
N LEU A 228 14.74 -5.17 -24.06
CA LEU A 228 13.57 -6.03 -23.80
C LEU A 228 13.99 -7.41 -23.25
N GLU A 229 15.02 -8.01 -23.84
CA GLU A 229 15.55 -9.31 -23.38
C GLU A 229 16.06 -9.27 -21.94
N LYS A 230 16.73 -8.16 -21.54
CA LYS A 230 17.18 -8.00 -20.16
C LYS A 230 16.01 -7.86 -19.19
N PHE A 231 14.94 -7.13 -19.57
CA PHE A 231 13.73 -7.03 -18.79
C PHE A 231 13.03 -8.38 -18.64
N GLU A 232 12.84 -9.13 -19.71
CA GLU A 232 12.22 -10.46 -19.67
C GLU A 232 13.02 -11.41 -18.78
N SER A 233 14.37 -11.46 -18.94
CA SER A 233 15.22 -12.27 -18.10
C SER A 233 15.18 -11.87 -16.62
N MET A 234 15.04 -10.58 -16.33
CA MET A 234 14.91 -10.05 -14.97
C MET A 234 13.58 -10.47 -14.34
N ILE A 235 12.49 -10.35 -15.07
CA ILE A 235 11.14 -10.76 -14.62
C ILE A 235 11.12 -12.26 -14.34
N ASP A 236 11.65 -13.08 -15.25
CA ASP A 236 11.73 -14.53 -15.07
C ASP A 236 12.51 -14.94 -13.81
N LYS A 237 13.58 -14.20 -13.48
CA LYS A 237 14.37 -14.43 -12.25
C LYS A 237 13.63 -13.99 -10.99
N ALA A 238 12.85 -12.92 -11.06
CA ALA A 238 12.10 -12.41 -9.91
C ALA A 238 10.92 -13.31 -9.54
N ILE A 239 10.35 -14.03 -10.50
CA ILE A 239 9.17 -14.91 -10.31
C ILE A 239 9.59 -16.33 -9.85
N ARG A 240 10.81 -16.78 -10.11
CA ARG A 240 11.35 -18.09 -9.70
C ARG A 240 11.89 -18.09 -8.29
#